data_fca365d88f92d9567b4bab1c24fad27e
#
_entry.id   fca365d88f92d9567b4bab1c24fad27e
#
_cell.length_a   1.000
_cell.length_b   1.000
_cell.length_c   1.000
_cell.angle_alpha   90.00
_cell.angle_beta   90.00
_cell.angle_gamma   90.00
#
_symmetry.space_group_name_H-M   'P 1'
#
loop_
_entity.id
_entity.type
_entity.pdbx_description
1 polymer ?
#
loop_
_entity_poly.entity_id
_entity_poly.type
_entity_poly.pdbx_seq_one_letter_code
_entity_poly.pdbx_strand_id
1 'polypeptide(L)'
;MNTNKKDLYIIDLLKKSIATGNPCLDLSYERLGDAGILLLSRMYDLSHLTQLNLSWNELTSKGVVALAQCGSLTNLTVLTLDANKIGDDGLHAIAESKALSSLQVLTLTKNNIGDSGALALIKSTKLSQLSILDLELNDIGQERLTKFPDGTANASLSRLNLRRNKMGDDTIIDWLQTGAFVPVKKLNLGWNKINDKGMVALAKSPMLSGVEELILDSNFIGNEGATAIAQSKHMESLAVLEMYDNKYNQTGANALMDLRIRNLVKKHLSGTELNLNGKQLENQGLKALGRSNLLAGVVTLSLRNNHFDYVGLEALSQSKNLSSLKSLNLMDNQILNKGAIVLAGAKVFSGLQKLNLENCGIMPAGILALAKSASLEQLREVTLNKNNIKDKGIQHLAASRNFSNLKILKVGGISISDQAVKALVLSEHLKNLVELSLSGNGITREGLNYLHDTHNLTTLKKIDLRRNKFAYEDCIFLSDSPRFKNLEVVRF
;
A
#
# COMPACT_ATOMS: atom_id res chain seq x y z
N MET A 1 -0.50 49.23 37.85
CA MET A 1 -0.52 47.82 37.45
C MET A 1 0.92 47.37 37.26
N ASN A 2 1.46 46.58 38.17
CA ASN A 2 2.81 46.02 38.01
C ASN A 2 2.78 44.97 36.90
N THR A 3 3.10 45.36 35.66
CA THR A 3 3.29 44.42 34.59
C THR A 3 4.51 43.57 34.89
N ASN A 4 4.29 42.26 35.01
CA ASN A 4 5.35 41.30 35.28
C ASN A 4 6.28 41.26 34.03
N LYS A 5 7.59 40.97 34.19
CA LYS A 5 8.56 40.85 33.08
C LYS A 5 8.06 39.92 31.96
N LYS A 6 7.27 38.92 32.33
CA LYS A 6 6.65 37.95 31.42
C LYS A 6 5.57 38.57 30.55
N ASP A 7 4.72 39.44 31.14
CA ASP A 7 3.68 40.13 30.37
C ASP A 7 4.30 41.06 29.34
N LEU A 8 5.42 41.72 29.69
CA LEU A 8 6.19 42.55 28.77
C LEU A 8 6.79 41.76 27.61
N TYR A 9 7.30 40.56 27.84
CA TYR A 9 7.84 39.68 26.79
C TYR A 9 6.74 39.24 25.81
N ILE A 10 5.59 38.78 26.29
CA ILE A 10 4.46 38.40 25.46
C ILE A 10 3.95 39.58 24.63
N ILE A 11 3.86 40.77 25.26
CA ILE A 11 3.50 42.02 24.60
C ILE A 11 4.50 42.35 23.44
N ASP A 12 5.78 42.13 23.66
CA ASP A 12 6.82 42.36 22.65
C ASP A 12 6.70 41.40 21.47
N LEU A 13 6.49 40.08 21.73
CA LEU A 13 6.24 39.09 20.70
C LEU A 13 5.01 39.43 19.85
N LEU A 14 3.92 39.82 20.50
CA LEU A 14 2.69 40.22 19.82
C LEU A 14 2.90 41.49 18.97
N LYS A 15 3.54 42.54 19.52
CA LYS A 15 3.86 43.75 18.78
C LYS A 15 4.72 43.45 17.56
N LYS A 16 5.70 42.56 17.69
CA LYS A 16 6.56 42.14 16.60
C LYS A 16 5.77 41.38 15.52
N SER A 17 4.90 40.42 15.90
CA SER A 17 4.02 39.73 14.96
C SER A 17 3.12 40.69 14.19
N ILE A 18 2.47 41.63 14.91
CA ILE A 18 1.62 42.65 14.26
C ILE A 18 2.44 43.57 13.33
N ALA A 19 3.59 44.05 13.79
CA ALA A 19 4.43 44.98 13.03
C ALA A 19 4.99 44.32 11.76
N THR A 20 5.25 43.01 11.77
CA THR A 20 5.76 42.28 10.60
C THR A 20 4.65 41.69 9.73
N GLY A 21 3.39 41.77 10.15
CA GLY A 21 2.27 41.07 9.50
C GLY A 21 2.44 39.57 9.45
N ASN A 22 3.23 38.97 10.35
CA ASN A 22 3.42 37.51 10.38
C ASN A 22 2.11 36.80 10.75
N PRO A 23 1.53 36.00 9.85
CA PRO A 23 0.27 35.31 10.11
C PRO A 23 0.40 34.14 11.10
N CYS A 24 1.63 33.76 11.50
CA CYS A 24 1.90 32.67 12.42
C CYS A 24 2.46 33.19 13.74
N LEU A 25 1.78 32.87 14.85
CA LEU A 25 2.23 33.20 16.19
C LEU A 25 2.43 31.93 17.01
N ASP A 26 3.67 31.69 17.42
CA ASP A 26 4.01 30.60 18.33
C ASP A 26 4.29 31.15 19.74
N LEU A 27 3.44 30.76 20.66
CA LEU A 27 3.54 31.06 22.09
C LEU A 27 3.59 29.76 22.93
N SER A 28 4.07 28.67 22.37
CA SER A 28 4.21 27.41 23.08
C SER A 28 5.23 27.47 24.19
N TYR A 29 4.99 26.76 25.31
CA TYR A 29 5.87 26.70 26.49
C TYR A 29 6.05 28.01 27.25
N GLU A 30 5.22 29.02 27.05
CA GLU A 30 5.36 30.33 27.68
C GLU A 30 4.68 30.39 29.05
N ARG A 31 4.04 29.31 29.52
CA ARG A 31 3.28 29.25 30.79
C ARG A 31 2.30 30.42 30.97
N LEU A 32 1.58 30.74 29.90
CA LEU A 32 0.65 31.88 29.85
C LEU A 32 -0.43 31.81 30.92
N GLY A 33 -0.91 30.62 31.20
CA GLY A 33 -2.10 30.42 32.02
C GLY A 33 -3.33 31.13 31.46
N ASP A 34 -4.45 31.02 32.14
CA ASP A 34 -5.70 31.65 31.70
C ASP A 34 -5.61 33.19 31.68
N ALA A 35 -4.84 33.78 32.61
CA ALA A 35 -4.66 35.22 32.68
C ALA A 35 -3.92 35.78 31.44
N GLY A 36 -2.90 35.06 30.92
CA GLY A 36 -2.20 35.48 29.72
C GLY A 36 -3.09 35.44 28.48
N ILE A 37 -3.95 34.43 28.33
CA ILE A 37 -4.92 34.37 27.25
C ILE A 37 -5.97 35.46 27.34
N LEU A 38 -6.44 35.74 28.55
CA LEU A 38 -7.41 36.84 28.77
C LEU A 38 -6.81 38.20 28.37
N LEU A 39 -5.54 38.45 28.72
CA LEU A 39 -4.81 39.64 28.27
C LEU A 39 -4.70 39.69 26.74
N LEU A 40 -4.25 38.59 26.12
CA LEU A 40 -4.06 38.47 24.66
C LEU A 40 -5.38 38.74 23.92
N SER A 41 -6.48 38.17 24.36
CA SER A 41 -7.80 38.27 23.70
C SER A 41 -8.45 39.67 23.80
N ARG A 42 -8.07 40.47 24.81
CA ARG A 42 -8.68 41.78 25.08
C ARG A 42 -7.86 42.97 24.58
N MET A 43 -6.54 42.82 24.51
CA MET A 43 -5.66 43.98 24.31
C MET A 43 -5.15 44.13 22.87
N TYR A 44 -5.32 43.11 22.03
CA TYR A 44 -4.73 43.10 20.68
C TYR A 44 -5.70 42.69 19.60
N ASP A 45 -5.58 43.34 18.45
CA ASP A 45 -6.21 42.86 17.21
C ASP A 45 -5.35 41.70 16.63
N LEU A 46 -5.94 40.51 16.64
CA LEU A 46 -5.34 39.25 16.15
C LEU A 46 -5.85 38.84 14.77
N SER A 47 -6.54 39.74 14.06
CA SER A 47 -7.20 39.43 12.79
C SER A 47 -6.21 39.07 11.67
N HIS A 48 -4.93 39.42 11.81
CA HIS A 48 -3.88 39.03 10.87
C HIS A 48 -3.42 37.58 11.03
N LEU A 49 -3.75 36.91 12.16
CA LEU A 49 -3.30 35.57 12.42
C LEU A 49 -4.11 34.52 11.66
N THR A 50 -3.38 33.62 11.02
CA THR A 50 -3.93 32.39 10.42
C THR A 50 -3.53 31.14 11.23
N GLN A 51 -2.43 31.20 11.99
CA GLN A 51 -1.95 30.10 12.81
C GLN A 51 -1.57 30.59 14.20
N LEU A 52 -2.03 29.87 15.22
CA LEU A 52 -1.75 30.17 16.64
C LEU A 52 -1.39 28.88 17.37
N ASN A 53 -0.18 28.84 17.96
CA ASN A 53 0.26 27.74 18.79
C ASN A 53 0.32 28.19 20.26
N LEU A 54 -0.49 27.54 21.10
CA LEU A 54 -0.59 27.75 22.53
C LEU A 54 -0.31 26.49 23.35
N SER A 55 0.44 25.55 22.80
CA SER A 55 0.79 24.28 23.47
C SER A 55 1.60 24.50 24.72
N TRP A 56 1.40 23.67 25.75
CA TRP A 56 2.18 23.67 26.98
C TRP A 56 2.10 25.00 27.78
N ASN A 57 0.90 25.54 27.91
CA ASN A 57 0.67 26.85 28.56
C ASN A 57 -0.13 26.80 29.84
N GLU A 58 -0.41 25.61 30.36
CA GLU A 58 -1.19 25.43 31.61
C GLU A 58 -2.61 26.02 31.52
N LEU A 59 -3.17 26.08 30.32
CA LEU A 59 -4.52 26.61 30.08
C LEU A 59 -5.57 25.65 30.61
N THR A 60 -6.63 26.25 31.20
CA THR A 60 -7.85 25.55 31.58
C THR A 60 -9.01 25.94 30.66
N SER A 61 -10.21 25.43 30.95
CA SER A 61 -11.44 25.85 30.26
C SER A 61 -11.64 27.36 30.27
N LYS A 62 -11.25 28.06 31.37
CA LYS A 62 -11.42 29.53 31.50
C LYS A 62 -10.62 30.32 30.47
N GLY A 63 -9.36 29.96 30.24
CA GLY A 63 -8.55 30.59 29.21
C GLY A 63 -9.09 30.32 27.80
N VAL A 64 -9.51 29.10 27.56
CA VAL A 64 -10.06 28.71 26.24
C VAL A 64 -11.41 29.36 25.97
N VAL A 65 -12.28 29.55 26.97
CA VAL A 65 -13.51 30.35 26.83
C VAL A 65 -13.20 31.78 26.40
N ALA A 66 -12.19 32.42 27.01
CA ALA A 66 -11.78 33.76 26.61
C ALA A 66 -11.24 33.80 25.17
N LEU A 67 -10.46 32.78 24.77
CA LEU A 67 -9.97 32.63 23.38
C LEU A 67 -11.12 32.47 22.40
N ALA A 68 -12.09 31.58 22.69
CA ALA A 68 -13.24 31.31 21.83
C ALA A 68 -14.16 32.53 21.66
N GLN A 69 -14.14 33.47 22.59
CA GLN A 69 -14.88 34.73 22.57
C GLN A 69 -14.06 35.88 21.91
N CYS A 70 -12.80 35.66 21.55
CA CYS A 70 -11.95 36.68 20.96
C CYS A 70 -12.38 37.02 19.54
N GLY A 71 -13.13 38.08 19.34
CA GLY A 71 -13.75 38.46 18.08
C GLY A 71 -12.78 38.77 16.94
N SER A 72 -11.48 38.95 17.20
CA SER A 72 -10.45 39.23 16.19
C SER A 72 -9.83 37.94 15.56
N LEU A 73 -10.14 36.74 16.05
CA LEU A 73 -9.55 35.48 15.50
C LEU A 73 -10.31 34.93 14.27
N THR A 74 -10.99 35.76 13.52
CA THR A 74 -11.86 35.34 12.40
C THR A 74 -11.13 34.69 11.23
N ASN A 75 -9.84 34.94 11.07
CA ASN A 75 -9.01 34.39 9.99
C ASN A 75 -8.18 33.16 10.42
N LEU A 76 -8.34 32.73 11.69
CA LEU A 76 -7.55 31.62 12.22
C LEU A 76 -7.96 30.30 11.58
N THR A 77 -7.00 29.64 10.92
CA THR A 77 -7.20 28.34 10.24
C THR A 77 -6.54 27.19 10.99
N VAL A 78 -5.48 27.45 11.77
CA VAL A 78 -4.76 26.45 12.56
C VAL A 78 -4.67 26.90 14.01
N LEU A 79 -5.18 26.10 14.93
CA LEU A 79 -5.07 26.32 16.36
C LEU A 79 -4.48 25.07 17.04
N THR A 80 -3.35 25.24 17.69
CA THR A 80 -2.66 24.19 18.45
C THR A 80 -2.72 24.49 19.93
N LEU A 81 -3.34 23.57 20.68
CA LEU A 81 -3.61 23.70 22.13
C LEU A 81 -3.07 22.51 22.93
N ASP A 82 -2.12 21.75 22.39
CA ASP A 82 -1.63 20.51 22.97
C ASP A 82 -1.05 20.69 24.39
N ALA A 83 -1.19 19.64 25.21
CA ALA A 83 -0.62 19.59 26.56
C ALA A 83 -1.02 20.76 27.46
N ASN A 84 -2.32 20.98 27.55
CA ASN A 84 -2.96 21.90 28.48
C ASN A 84 -3.93 21.12 29.42
N LYS A 85 -4.87 21.79 30.10
CA LYS A 85 -5.86 21.20 31.00
C LYS A 85 -7.27 21.73 30.70
N ILE A 86 -7.62 21.67 29.41
CA ILE A 86 -8.79 22.37 28.86
C ILE A 86 -10.11 21.74 29.31
N GLY A 87 -10.20 20.41 29.30
CA GLY A 87 -11.43 19.70 29.65
C GLY A 87 -12.61 19.97 28.69
N ASP A 88 -13.77 19.42 29.02
CA ASP A 88 -14.95 19.45 28.14
C ASP A 88 -15.58 20.84 28.02
N ASP A 89 -15.62 21.63 29.14
CA ASP A 89 -16.20 22.98 29.10
C ASP A 89 -15.47 23.90 28.11
N GLY A 90 -14.14 23.78 28.00
CA GLY A 90 -13.38 24.55 27.04
C GLY A 90 -13.71 24.17 25.60
N LEU A 91 -13.96 22.89 25.36
CA LEU A 91 -14.35 22.40 24.03
C LEU A 91 -15.76 22.81 23.64
N HIS A 92 -16.69 22.84 24.58
CA HIS A 92 -18.02 23.41 24.32
C HIS A 92 -17.93 24.87 23.87
N ALA A 93 -17.06 25.67 24.50
CA ALA A 93 -16.86 27.07 24.09
C ALA A 93 -16.24 27.18 22.68
N ILE A 94 -15.26 26.35 22.34
CA ILE A 94 -14.68 26.30 20.97
C ILE A 94 -15.76 25.90 19.97
N ALA A 95 -16.55 24.85 20.26
CA ALA A 95 -17.57 24.31 19.37
C ALA A 95 -18.65 25.33 19.00
N GLU A 96 -18.97 26.26 19.91
CA GLU A 96 -19.97 27.32 19.72
C GLU A 96 -19.37 28.65 19.26
N SER A 97 -18.04 28.73 19.09
CA SER A 97 -17.35 29.96 18.72
C SER A 97 -17.66 30.41 17.29
N LYS A 98 -18.15 31.62 17.13
CA LYS A 98 -18.28 32.29 15.83
C LYS A 98 -16.94 32.84 15.33
N ALA A 99 -16.08 33.23 16.25
CA ALA A 99 -14.76 33.79 15.92
C ALA A 99 -13.81 32.74 15.32
N LEU A 100 -13.99 31.46 15.67
CA LEU A 100 -13.17 30.36 15.17
C LEU A 100 -13.79 29.62 13.97
N SER A 101 -14.77 30.21 13.29
CA SER A 101 -15.50 29.56 12.20
C SER A 101 -14.65 29.23 10.96
N SER A 102 -13.51 29.88 10.78
CA SER A 102 -12.55 29.62 9.70
C SER A 102 -11.58 28.45 10.02
N LEU A 103 -11.69 27.85 11.21
CA LEU A 103 -10.74 26.85 11.67
C LEU A 103 -10.78 25.58 10.84
N GLN A 104 -9.64 25.15 10.33
CA GLN A 104 -9.45 23.96 9.50
C GLN A 104 -8.72 22.84 10.26
N VAL A 105 -7.77 23.21 11.12
CA VAL A 105 -6.96 22.29 11.91
C VAL A 105 -7.02 22.68 13.38
N LEU A 106 -7.41 21.71 14.23
CA LEU A 106 -7.43 21.86 15.68
C LEU A 106 -6.71 20.67 16.30
N THR A 107 -5.66 20.95 17.07
CA THR A 107 -4.95 19.93 17.84
C THR A 107 -5.11 20.18 19.34
N LEU A 108 -5.46 19.11 20.06
CA LEU A 108 -5.85 19.12 21.48
C LEU A 108 -5.26 17.91 22.22
N THR A 109 -4.10 17.42 21.76
CA THR A 109 -3.41 16.29 22.40
C THR A 109 -3.18 16.56 23.88
N LYS A 110 -3.53 15.59 24.74
CA LYS A 110 -3.25 15.65 26.19
C LYS A 110 -3.90 16.87 26.88
N ASN A 111 -5.24 16.88 26.96
CA ASN A 111 -6.01 18.01 27.48
C ASN A 111 -7.10 17.63 28.50
N ASN A 112 -7.14 16.39 28.99
CA ASN A 112 -8.16 15.87 29.90
C ASN A 112 -9.60 15.99 29.35
N ILE A 113 -9.75 15.76 28.03
CA ILE A 113 -11.03 15.86 27.32
C ILE A 113 -11.76 14.53 27.45
N GLY A 114 -13.03 14.58 27.82
CA GLY A 114 -13.94 13.46 27.86
C GLY A 114 -14.83 13.34 26.61
N ASP A 115 -15.83 12.48 26.69
CA ASP A 115 -16.77 12.21 25.59
C ASP A 115 -17.61 13.44 25.23
N SER A 116 -18.05 14.21 26.22
CA SER A 116 -18.91 15.37 26.04
C SER A 116 -18.24 16.46 25.19
N GLY A 117 -17.01 16.82 25.55
CA GLY A 117 -16.23 17.83 24.81
C GLY A 117 -15.86 17.39 23.39
N ALA A 118 -15.44 16.13 23.23
CA ALA A 118 -15.12 15.58 21.91
C ALA A 118 -16.32 15.62 20.97
N LEU A 119 -17.49 15.19 21.45
CA LEU A 119 -18.72 15.19 20.66
C LEU A 119 -19.22 16.60 20.33
N ALA A 120 -19.05 17.57 21.26
CA ALA A 120 -19.36 18.96 20.96
C ALA A 120 -18.61 19.49 19.74
N LEU A 121 -17.32 19.20 19.62
CA LEU A 121 -16.52 19.58 18.44
C LEU A 121 -16.95 18.84 17.17
N ILE A 122 -17.09 17.52 17.24
CA ILE A 122 -17.46 16.69 16.10
C ILE A 122 -18.83 17.09 15.50
N LYS A 123 -19.75 17.52 16.35
CA LYS A 123 -21.10 17.94 15.96
C LYS A 123 -21.25 19.46 15.81
N SER A 124 -20.18 20.22 15.93
CA SER A 124 -20.26 21.67 15.82
C SER A 124 -20.71 22.12 14.43
N THR A 125 -21.77 22.91 14.38
CA THR A 125 -22.22 23.59 13.16
C THR A 125 -21.47 24.90 12.91
N LYS A 126 -20.76 25.43 13.91
CA LYS A 126 -19.96 26.67 13.78
C LYS A 126 -18.61 26.43 13.14
N LEU A 127 -18.01 25.28 13.42
CA LEU A 127 -16.69 24.90 12.88
C LEU A 127 -16.82 24.16 11.52
N SER A 128 -17.64 24.70 10.62
CA SER A 128 -17.98 24.04 9.36
C SER A 128 -16.81 23.82 8.40
N GLN A 129 -15.65 24.44 8.64
CA GLN A 129 -14.43 24.29 7.86
C GLN A 129 -13.44 23.32 8.50
N LEU A 130 -13.71 22.80 9.72
CA LEU A 130 -12.80 21.94 10.44
C LEU A 130 -12.63 20.60 9.70
N SER A 131 -11.42 20.35 9.22
CA SER A 131 -11.06 19.18 8.41
C SER A 131 -10.15 18.20 9.15
N ILE A 132 -9.37 18.67 10.13
CA ILE A 132 -8.46 17.86 10.94
C ILE A 132 -8.71 18.15 12.40
N LEU A 133 -9.05 17.10 13.16
CA LEU A 133 -9.22 17.14 14.60
C LEU A 133 -8.34 16.09 15.25
N ASP A 134 -7.41 16.55 16.10
CA ASP A 134 -6.53 15.69 16.89
C ASP A 134 -6.91 15.75 18.37
N LEU A 135 -7.34 14.60 18.90
CA LEU A 135 -7.75 14.39 20.30
C LEU A 135 -6.92 13.28 20.95
N GLU A 136 -5.68 13.05 20.48
CA GLU A 136 -4.81 12.01 21.04
C GLU A 136 -4.56 12.25 22.55
N LEU A 137 -4.44 11.14 23.28
CA LEU A 137 -3.99 11.18 24.70
C LEU A 137 -4.91 12.01 25.60
N ASN A 138 -6.22 11.72 25.51
CA ASN A 138 -7.28 12.32 26.33
C ASN A 138 -8.04 11.24 27.12
N ASP A 139 -9.18 11.59 27.68
CA ASP A 139 -9.96 10.73 28.58
C ASP A 139 -11.25 10.20 27.94
N ILE A 140 -11.35 10.24 26.61
CA ILE A 140 -12.54 9.84 25.84
C ILE A 140 -12.81 8.34 26.03
N GLY A 141 -14.06 7.99 26.34
CA GLY A 141 -14.50 6.61 26.59
C GLY A 141 -14.56 6.24 28.07
N GLN A 142 -14.44 7.20 28.98
CA GLN A 142 -14.63 6.94 30.42
C GLN A 142 -16.07 6.98 30.87
N GLU A 143 -16.89 7.77 30.20
CA GLU A 143 -18.26 8.02 30.61
C GLU A 143 -19.24 7.45 29.58
N ARG A 144 -20.31 6.80 30.05
CA ARG A 144 -21.44 6.48 29.20
C ARG A 144 -22.25 7.74 28.96
N LEU A 145 -22.42 8.09 27.70
CA LEU A 145 -23.25 9.22 27.32
C LEU A 145 -24.73 8.86 27.51
N THR A 146 -25.36 9.48 28.46
CA THR A 146 -26.82 9.36 28.67
C THR A 146 -27.62 10.33 27.83
N LYS A 147 -26.97 11.36 27.31
CA LYS A 147 -27.55 12.35 26.38
C LYS A 147 -26.52 12.68 25.32
N PHE A 148 -26.98 12.77 24.09
CA PHE A 148 -26.13 13.10 22.96
C PHE A 148 -26.46 14.51 22.46
N PRO A 149 -25.46 15.34 22.11
CA PRO A 149 -25.75 16.63 21.49
C PRO A 149 -26.60 16.44 20.23
N ASP A 150 -27.64 17.22 20.09
CA ASP A 150 -28.42 17.26 18.85
C ASP A 150 -27.54 17.82 17.73
N GLY A 151 -27.72 17.32 16.52
CA GLY A 151 -27.06 17.84 15.32
C GLY A 151 -26.45 16.77 14.42
N THR A 152 -26.25 17.16 13.19
CA THR A 152 -25.49 16.37 12.19
C THR A 152 -24.01 16.61 12.42
N ALA A 153 -23.24 15.55 12.33
CA ALA A 153 -21.80 15.65 12.47
C ALA A 153 -21.16 16.53 11.37
N ASN A 154 -20.04 17.16 11.68
CA ASN A 154 -19.33 18.05 10.75
C ASN A 154 -18.86 17.32 9.49
N ALA A 155 -19.54 17.60 8.36
CA ALA A 155 -19.27 16.93 7.07
C ALA A 155 -17.89 17.28 6.47
N SER A 156 -17.23 18.32 6.93
CA SER A 156 -15.89 18.72 6.45
C SER A 156 -14.76 17.93 7.11
N LEU A 157 -15.04 17.25 8.23
CA LEU A 157 -14.01 16.52 8.96
C LEU A 157 -13.52 15.32 8.14
N SER A 158 -12.26 15.37 7.73
CA SER A 158 -11.62 14.34 6.93
C SER A 158 -10.64 13.47 7.72
N ARG A 159 -10.10 14.01 8.81
CA ARG A 159 -9.15 13.30 9.69
C ARG A 159 -9.55 13.47 11.15
N LEU A 160 -9.74 12.32 11.83
CA LEU A 160 -10.04 12.25 13.25
C LEU A 160 -9.01 11.34 13.95
N ASN A 161 -8.23 11.92 14.87
CA ASN A 161 -7.30 11.18 15.70
C ASN A 161 -7.85 11.05 17.13
N LEU A 162 -8.13 9.81 17.53
CA LEU A 162 -8.61 9.40 18.85
C LEU A 162 -7.63 8.43 19.53
N ARG A 163 -6.37 8.41 19.08
CA ARG A 163 -5.33 7.54 19.60
C ARG A 163 -5.10 7.78 21.09
N ARG A 164 -4.71 6.72 21.83
CA ARG A 164 -4.39 6.82 23.26
C ARG A 164 -5.50 7.46 24.11
N ASN A 165 -6.71 6.96 23.89
CA ASN A 165 -7.87 7.29 24.72
C ASN A 165 -8.32 6.05 25.53
N LYS A 166 -9.52 6.06 26.05
CA LYS A 166 -10.06 4.98 26.88
C LYS A 166 -11.27 4.29 26.25
N MET A 167 -11.43 4.46 24.92
CA MET A 167 -12.57 3.97 24.16
C MET A 167 -12.63 2.44 24.17
N GLY A 168 -13.66 1.91 24.80
CA GLY A 168 -14.00 0.48 24.77
C GLY A 168 -15.16 0.21 23.84
N ASP A 169 -15.64 -1.04 23.85
CA ASP A 169 -16.73 -1.49 22.97
C ASP A 169 -18.01 -0.68 23.14
N ASP A 170 -18.39 -0.39 24.39
CA ASP A 170 -19.62 0.35 24.66
C ASP A 170 -19.53 1.78 24.10
N THR A 171 -18.37 2.45 24.27
CA THR A 171 -18.16 3.79 23.67
C THR A 171 -18.26 3.74 22.15
N ILE A 172 -17.64 2.76 21.50
CA ILE A 172 -17.73 2.61 20.04
C ILE A 172 -19.19 2.45 19.61
N ILE A 173 -19.96 1.60 20.31
CA ILE A 173 -21.37 1.35 19.99
C ILE A 173 -22.19 2.61 20.19
N ASP A 174 -21.99 3.32 21.32
CA ASP A 174 -22.71 4.56 21.63
C ASP A 174 -22.40 5.64 20.57
N TRP A 175 -21.14 5.83 20.19
CA TRP A 175 -20.73 6.78 19.15
C TRP A 175 -21.32 6.46 17.77
N LEU A 176 -21.42 5.16 17.41
CA LEU A 176 -22.07 4.73 16.18
C LEU A 176 -23.57 5.03 16.16
N GLN A 177 -24.26 4.81 17.31
CA GLN A 177 -25.71 5.08 17.43
C GLN A 177 -26.03 6.57 17.37
N THR A 178 -25.13 7.42 17.80
CA THR A 178 -25.29 8.88 17.82
C THR A 178 -24.93 9.56 16.52
N GLY A 179 -24.36 8.84 15.57
CA GLY A 179 -23.80 9.40 14.35
C GLY A 179 -22.56 10.28 14.59
N ALA A 180 -21.85 10.08 15.71
CA ALA A 180 -20.62 10.81 16.04
C ALA A 180 -19.46 10.44 15.12
N PHE A 181 -19.42 9.21 14.61
CA PHE A 181 -18.49 8.87 13.56
C PHE A 181 -18.96 9.44 12.22
N VAL A 182 -18.44 10.60 11.88
CA VAL A 182 -18.57 11.17 10.53
C VAL A 182 -17.82 10.30 9.51
N PRO A 183 -18.20 10.32 8.24
CA PRO A 183 -17.47 9.65 7.17
C PRO A 183 -16.12 10.33 6.93
N VAL A 184 -15.17 10.12 7.86
CA VAL A 184 -13.80 10.61 7.72
C VAL A 184 -13.01 9.73 6.75
N LYS A 185 -11.99 10.32 6.12
CA LYS A 185 -11.05 9.56 5.29
C LYS A 185 -9.97 8.86 6.12
N LYS A 186 -9.58 9.48 7.24
CA LYS A 186 -8.53 8.95 8.12
C LYS A 186 -9.05 8.89 9.56
N LEU A 187 -9.12 7.69 10.10
CA LEU A 187 -9.56 7.42 11.46
C LEU A 187 -8.47 6.68 12.23
N ASN A 188 -8.00 7.29 13.32
CA ASN A 188 -7.05 6.66 14.22
C ASN A 188 -7.70 6.34 15.56
N LEU A 189 -7.83 5.05 15.87
CA LEU A 189 -8.35 4.48 17.12
C LEU A 189 -7.29 3.62 17.82
N GLY A 190 -6.01 3.77 17.50
CA GLY A 190 -4.92 3.03 18.11
C GLY A 190 -4.77 3.31 19.61
N TRP A 191 -4.21 2.35 20.37
CA TRP A 191 -4.02 2.48 21.82
C TRP A 191 -5.30 2.83 22.58
N ASN A 192 -6.36 2.05 22.33
CA ASN A 192 -7.63 2.12 23.04
C ASN A 192 -7.95 0.76 23.69
N LYS A 193 -9.21 0.52 24.05
CA LYS A 193 -9.65 -0.70 24.73
C LYS A 193 -10.69 -1.46 23.92
N ILE A 194 -10.61 -1.39 22.60
CA ILE A 194 -11.56 -1.99 21.67
C ILE A 194 -11.32 -3.51 21.60
N ASN A 195 -12.38 -4.28 21.86
CA ASN A 195 -12.40 -5.72 21.73
C ASN A 195 -13.17 -6.16 20.46
N ASP A 196 -13.46 -7.45 20.36
CA ASP A 196 -14.21 -8.02 19.23
C ASP A 196 -15.61 -7.40 19.07
N LYS A 197 -16.32 -7.15 20.18
CA LYS A 197 -17.69 -6.59 20.16
C LYS A 197 -17.73 -5.20 19.52
N GLY A 198 -16.84 -4.30 19.92
CA GLY A 198 -16.73 -2.95 19.34
C GLY A 198 -16.27 -3.00 17.89
N MET A 199 -15.32 -3.90 17.57
CA MET A 199 -14.84 -4.09 16.21
C MET A 199 -15.92 -4.63 15.27
N VAL A 200 -16.75 -5.58 15.72
CA VAL A 200 -17.90 -6.10 14.96
C VAL A 200 -18.92 -5.00 14.68
N ALA A 201 -19.18 -4.13 15.67
CA ALA A 201 -20.08 -2.99 15.48
C ALA A 201 -19.54 -1.99 14.43
N LEU A 202 -18.26 -1.63 14.53
CA LEU A 202 -17.57 -0.80 13.54
C LEU A 202 -17.65 -1.41 12.13
N ALA A 203 -17.31 -2.69 12.00
CA ALA A 203 -17.28 -3.39 10.71
C ALA A 203 -18.64 -3.43 10.00
N LYS A 204 -19.75 -3.37 10.74
CA LYS A 204 -21.11 -3.32 10.22
C LYS A 204 -21.58 -1.91 9.86
N SER A 205 -20.86 -0.89 10.31
CA SER A 205 -21.27 0.49 10.15
C SER A 205 -20.98 1.03 8.75
N PRO A 206 -21.94 1.67 8.08
CA PRO A 206 -21.72 2.35 6.81
C PRO A 206 -20.79 3.56 6.93
N MET A 207 -20.53 4.05 8.15
CA MET A 207 -19.63 5.16 8.44
C MET A 207 -18.19 4.90 7.98
N LEU A 208 -17.79 3.64 7.86
CA LEU A 208 -16.47 3.26 7.39
C LEU A 208 -16.34 3.21 5.85
N SER A 209 -17.44 3.42 5.10
CA SER A 209 -17.42 3.26 3.62
C SER A 209 -16.49 4.25 2.90
N GLY A 210 -16.21 5.41 3.52
CA GLY A 210 -15.31 6.43 2.99
C GLY A 210 -13.89 6.40 3.57
N VAL A 211 -13.63 5.51 4.54
CA VAL A 211 -12.34 5.47 5.24
C VAL A 211 -11.28 4.88 4.34
N GLU A 212 -10.23 5.67 4.09
CA GLU A 212 -9.06 5.31 3.30
C GLU A 212 -7.91 4.79 4.19
N GLU A 213 -7.83 5.29 5.44
CA GLU A 213 -6.81 4.93 6.43
C GLU A 213 -7.48 4.67 7.79
N LEU A 214 -7.34 3.44 8.31
CA LEU A 214 -7.86 3.02 9.61
C LEU A 214 -6.73 2.43 10.45
N ILE A 215 -6.47 3.05 11.60
CA ILE A 215 -5.43 2.66 12.55
C ILE A 215 -6.11 2.13 13.81
N LEU A 216 -5.82 0.89 14.19
CA LEU A 216 -6.38 0.13 15.30
C LEU A 216 -5.29 -0.61 16.11
N ASP A 217 -4.03 -0.21 15.96
CA ASP A 217 -2.91 -0.83 16.67
C ASP A 217 -3.09 -0.72 18.19
N SER A 218 -2.50 -1.69 18.93
CA SER A 218 -2.52 -1.70 20.39
C SER A 218 -3.93 -1.56 20.99
N ASN A 219 -4.81 -2.47 20.58
CA ASN A 219 -6.15 -2.69 21.14
C ASN A 219 -6.26 -4.15 21.63
N PHE A 220 -7.46 -4.62 21.91
CA PHE A 220 -7.71 -6.00 22.38
C PHE A 220 -8.50 -6.84 21.37
N ILE A 221 -8.40 -6.50 20.06
CA ILE A 221 -9.16 -7.13 18.98
C ILE A 221 -8.65 -8.56 18.77
N GLY A 222 -9.57 -9.51 18.88
CA GLY A 222 -9.31 -10.93 18.65
C GLY A 222 -9.63 -11.38 17.22
N ASN A 223 -9.79 -12.70 17.03
CA ASN A 223 -10.06 -13.27 15.72
C ASN A 223 -11.44 -12.89 15.16
N GLU A 224 -12.45 -12.75 16.04
CA GLU A 224 -13.79 -12.38 15.62
C GLU A 224 -13.83 -10.97 15.05
N GLY A 225 -13.23 -9.99 15.73
CA GLY A 225 -13.13 -8.61 15.27
C GLY A 225 -12.30 -8.49 13.99
N ALA A 226 -11.16 -9.18 13.91
CA ALA A 226 -10.32 -9.21 12.70
C ALA A 226 -11.06 -9.83 11.50
N THR A 227 -11.88 -10.86 11.74
CA THR A 227 -12.71 -11.48 10.70
C THR A 227 -13.86 -10.57 10.29
N ALA A 228 -14.49 -9.88 11.24
CA ALA A 228 -15.59 -8.96 10.97
C ALA A 228 -15.15 -7.81 10.06
N ILE A 229 -14.00 -7.17 10.36
CA ILE A 229 -13.47 -6.11 9.50
C ILE A 229 -13.08 -6.64 8.11
N ALA A 230 -12.49 -7.83 8.06
CA ALA A 230 -12.12 -8.47 6.80
C ALA A 230 -13.32 -8.78 5.90
N GLN A 231 -14.46 -9.14 6.49
CA GLN A 231 -15.71 -9.46 5.76
C GLN A 231 -16.60 -8.24 5.52
N SER A 232 -16.26 -7.08 6.08
CA SER A 232 -17.06 -5.89 5.93
C SER A 232 -17.18 -5.46 4.47
N LYS A 233 -18.41 -5.14 4.05
CA LYS A 233 -18.72 -4.53 2.75
C LYS A 233 -18.37 -3.04 2.69
N HIS A 234 -18.07 -2.44 3.85
CA HIS A 234 -17.78 -1.02 3.99
C HIS A 234 -16.27 -0.70 3.94
N MET A 235 -15.40 -1.68 3.63
CA MET A 235 -13.94 -1.53 3.58
C MET A 235 -13.37 -1.41 2.16
N GLU A 236 -14.18 -1.05 1.18
CA GLU A 236 -13.73 -1.03 -0.23
C GLU A 236 -12.77 0.13 -0.52
N SER A 237 -12.92 1.26 0.16
CA SER A 237 -12.02 2.43 0.03
C SER A 237 -10.71 2.29 0.82
N LEU A 238 -10.61 1.28 1.69
CA LEU A 238 -9.50 1.15 2.62
C LEU A 238 -8.18 0.84 1.91
N ALA A 239 -7.25 1.77 1.98
CA ALA A 239 -5.90 1.66 1.44
C ALA A 239 -4.86 1.27 2.50
N VAL A 240 -5.05 1.75 3.74
CA VAL A 240 -4.16 1.48 4.88
C VAL A 240 -4.97 0.94 6.05
N LEU A 241 -4.58 -0.23 6.56
CA LEU A 241 -5.11 -0.82 7.78
C LEU A 241 -3.94 -1.22 8.69
N GLU A 242 -3.85 -0.59 9.86
CA GLU A 242 -2.87 -0.94 10.88
C GLU A 242 -3.59 -1.57 12.08
N MET A 243 -3.25 -2.82 12.41
CA MET A 243 -3.86 -3.61 13.48
C MET A 243 -2.83 -4.42 14.29
N TYR A 244 -1.54 -4.05 14.24
CA TYR A 244 -0.52 -4.74 15.03
C TYR A 244 -0.76 -4.56 16.54
N ASP A 245 -0.12 -5.40 17.36
CA ASP A 245 -0.29 -5.40 18.82
C ASP A 245 -1.76 -5.51 19.27
N ASN A 246 -2.45 -6.53 18.72
CA ASN A 246 -3.81 -6.94 19.08
C ASN A 246 -3.83 -8.41 19.54
N LYS A 247 -4.98 -8.97 19.82
CA LYS A 247 -5.15 -10.34 20.40
C LYS A 247 -5.45 -11.44 19.38
N TYR A 248 -5.56 -11.12 18.10
CA TYR A 248 -5.80 -12.12 17.07
C TYR A 248 -4.55 -12.97 16.82
N ASN A 249 -4.78 -14.22 16.46
CA ASN A 249 -3.75 -15.18 16.04
C ASN A 249 -3.70 -15.32 14.51
N GLN A 250 -3.11 -16.41 14.01
CA GLN A 250 -3.00 -16.69 12.58
C GLN A 250 -4.36 -16.69 11.84
N THR A 251 -5.46 -17.03 12.52
CA THR A 251 -6.81 -17.00 11.90
C THR A 251 -7.22 -15.57 11.55
N GLY A 252 -7.11 -14.65 12.50
CA GLY A 252 -7.38 -13.23 12.26
C GLY A 252 -6.42 -12.63 11.23
N ALA A 253 -5.12 -12.94 11.33
CA ALA A 253 -4.11 -12.48 10.37
C ALA A 253 -4.43 -12.94 8.93
N ASN A 254 -4.89 -14.18 8.75
CA ASN A 254 -5.32 -14.68 7.44
C ASN A 254 -6.54 -13.92 6.91
N ALA A 255 -7.53 -13.63 7.75
CA ALA A 255 -8.70 -12.86 7.35
C ALA A 255 -8.32 -11.43 6.90
N LEU A 256 -7.43 -10.76 7.64
CA LEU A 256 -6.92 -9.44 7.26
C LEU A 256 -6.13 -9.46 5.94
N MET A 257 -5.35 -10.52 5.71
CA MET A 257 -4.66 -10.71 4.44
C MET A 257 -5.66 -10.91 3.28
N ASP A 258 -6.74 -11.66 3.49
CA ASP A 258 -7.81 -11.84 2.48
C ASP A 258 -8.48 -10.49 2.15
N LEU A 259 -8.71 -9.61 3.13
CA LEU A 259 -9.18 -8.24 2.91
C LEU A 259 -8.19 -7.43 2.05
N ARG A 260 -6.91 -7.43 2.42
CA ARG A 260 -5.86 -6.74 1.69
C ARG A 260 -5.82 -7.20 0.22
N ILE A 261 -5.85 -8.51 -0.01
CA ILE A 261 -5.85 -9.07 -1.37
C ILE A 261 -7.12 -8.68 -2.13
N ARG A 262 -8.30 -8.76 -1.50
CA ARG A 262 -9.55 -8.33 -2.12
C ARG A 262 -9.48 -6.89 -2.63
N ASN A 263 -8.98 -5.97 -1.80
CA ASN A 263 -8.86 -4.56 -2.16
C ASN A 263 -7.78 -4.33 -3.24
N LEU A 264 -6.64 -5.02 -3.15
CA LEU A 264 -5.60 -4.96 -4.18
C LEU A 264 -6.12 -5.47 -5.54
N VAL A 265 -6.83 -6.59 -5.55
CA VAL A 265 -7.39 -7.15 -6.79
C VAL A 265 -8.40 -6.18 -7.39
N LYS A 266 -9.37 -5.69 -6.60
CA LYS A 266 -10.36 -4.70 -7.08
C LYS A 266 -9.70 -3.45 -7.67
N LYS A 267 -8.66 -2.95 -7.03
CA LYS A 267 -7.95 -1.72 -7.45
C LYS A 267 -7.10 -1.91 -8.71
N HIS A 268 -6.54 -3.10 -8.92
CA HIS A 268 -5.52 -3.34 -9.95
C HIS A 268 -5.97 -4.31 -11.06
N LEU A 269 -7.21 -4.77 -11.02
CA LEU A 269 -7.82 -5.56 -12.09
C LEU A 269 -8.38 -4.62 -13.16
N SER A 270 -7.90 -4.75 -14.40
CA SER A 270 -8.39 -4.01 -15.56
C SER A 270 -8.80 -5.00 -16.63
N GLY A 271 -10.10 -5.15 -16.87
CA GLY A 271 -10.63 -6.19 -17.73
C GLY A 271 -10.23 -7.59 -17.25
N THR A 272 -9.40 -8.30 -18.01
CA THR A 272 -8.87 -9.63 -17.66
C THR A 272 -7.41 -9.60 -17.19
N GLU A 273 -6.83 -8.41 -17.02
CA GLU A 273 -5.43 -8.22 -16.62
C GLU A 273 -5.32 -7.79 -15.18
N LEU A 274 -4.60 -8.54 -14.36
CA LEU A 274 -4.32 -8.23 -12.97
C LEU A 274 -2.82 -7.95 -12.78
N ASN A 275 -2.50 -6.69 -12.42
CA ASN A 275 -1.14 -6.26 -12.18
C ASN A 275 -0.91 -5.99 -10.69
N LEU A 276 -0.21 -6.91 -10.02
CA LEU A 276 0.15 -6.82 -8.61
C LEU A 276 1.67 -6.68 -8.39
N ASN A 277 2.39 -6.08 -9.33
CA ASN A 277 3.84 -5.90 -9.23
C ASN A 277 4.23 -5.04 -8.02
N GLY A 278 5.24 -5.47 -7.24
CA GLY A 278 5.79 -4.70 -6.13
C GLY A 278 4.83 -4.46 -4.97
N LYS A 279 3.85 -5.35 -4.76
CA LYS A 279 2.84 -5.20 -3.69
C LYS A 279 3.22 -5.88 -2.37
N GLN A 280 4.47 -6.39 -2.26
CA GLN A 280 4.97 -7.05 -1.05
C GLN A 280 4.00 -8.15 -0.56
N LEU A 281 3.62 -9.04 -1.49
CA LEU A 281 2.64 -10.07 -1.20
C LEU A 281 3.19 -11.18 -0.31
N GLU A 282 4.48 -11.51 -0.47
CA GLU A 282 5.12 -12.63 0.20
C GLU A 282 4.34 -13.95 0.02
N ASN A 283 4.70 -15.00 0.72
CA ASN A 283 4.00 -16.29 0.60
C ASN A 283 2.56 -16.23 1.11
N GLN A 284 2.29 -15.45 2.16
CA GLN A 284 0.95 -15.32 2.73
C GLN A 284 0.00 -14.60 1.79
N GLY A 285 0.46 -13.56 1.10
CA GLY A 285 -0.33 -12.85 0.08
C GLY A 285 -0.68 -13.76 -1.09
N LEU A 286 0.25 -14.60 -1.57
CA LEU A 286 -0.05 -15.57 -2.62
C LEU A 286 -1.04 -16.65 -2.17
N LYS A 287 -0.94 -17.10 -0.91
CA LYS A 287 -1.91 -18.03 -0.32
C LYS A 287 -3.33 -17.43 -0.27
N ALA A 288 -3.44 -16.17 0.12
CA ALA A 288 -4.72 -15.44 0.11
C ALA A 288 -5.22 -15.20 -1.32
N LEU A 289 -4.33 -14.80 -2.23
CA LEU A 289 -4.65 -14.62 -3.65
C LEU A 289 -5.20 -15.92 -4.27
N GLY A 290 -4.57 -17.05 -4.00
CA GLY A 290 -5.00 -18.36 -4.51
C GLY A 290 -6.41 -18.76 -4.07
N ARG A 291 -6.86 -18.29 -2.88
CA ARG A 291 -8.24 -18.50 -2.38
C ARG A 291 -9.26 -17.52 -2.96
N SER A 292 -8.81 -16.41 -3.55
CA SER A 292 -9.69 -15.34 -4.01
C SER A 292 -10.55 -15.78 -5.20
N ASN A 293 -11.87 -15.62 -5.09
CA ASN A 293 -12.80 -15.84 -6.19
C ASN A 293 -12.72 -14.74 -7.27
N LEU A 294 -12.11 -13.59 -6.94
CA LEU A 294 -11.91 -12.48 -7.88
C LEU A 294 -10.89 -12.78 -8.98
N LEU A 295 -10.19 -13.93 -8.90
CA LEU A 295 -9.30 -14.40 -9.98
C LEU A 295 -10.05 -15.07 -11.13
N ALA A 296 -11.34 -15.33 -10.99
CA ALA A 296 -12.14 -15.91 -12.05
C ALA A 296 -12.15 -14.99 -13.28
N GLY A 297 -11.76 -15.55 -14.44
CA GLY A 297 -11.65 -14.79 -15.68
C GLY A 297 -10.35 -14.00 -15.87
N VAL A 298 -9.41 -14.03 -14.93
CA VAL A 298 -8.08 -13.42 -15.12
C VAL A 298 -7.29 -14.21 -16.18
N VAL A 299 -6.89 -13.53 -17.23
CA VAL A 299 -6.11 -14.07 -18.36
C VAL A 299 -4.63 -13.73 -18.20
N THR A 300 -4.32 -12.52 -17.72
CA THR A 300 -2.95 -12.06 -17.49
C THR A 300 -2.75 -11.73 -16.00
N LEU A 301 -1.78 -12.38 -15.38
CA LEU A 301 -1.40 -12.14 -13.98
C LEU A 301 0.07 -11.74 -13.88
N SER A 302 0.34 -10.54 -13.36
CA SER A 302 1.70 -10.08 -13.10
C SER A 302 1.95 -9.94 -11.62
N LEU A 303 2.97 -10.68 -11.12
CA LEU A 303 3.38 -10.79 -9.72
C LEU A 303 4.86 -10.42 -9.52
N ARG A 304 5.44 -9.62 -10.43
CA ARG A 304 6.85 -9.24 -10.39
C ARG A 304 7.19 -8.58 -9.05
N ASN A 305 8.38 -8.92 -8.49
CA ASN A 305 8.97 -8.28 -7.31
C ASN A 305 8.00 -8.25 -6.10
N ASN A 306 7.60 -9.44 -5.64
CA ASN A 306 6.70 -9.61 -4.50
C ASN A 306 7.28 -10.42 -3.35
N HIS A 307 8.58 -10.76 -3.40
CA HIS A 307 9.33 -11.40 -2.33
C HIS A 307 8.79 -12.77 -1.86
N PHE A 308 8.09 -13.50 -2.74
CA PHE A 308 7.67 -14.87 -2.45
C PHE A 308 8.64 -15.89 -3.04
N ASP A 309 8.60 -17.09 -2.48
CA ASP A 309 9.32 -18.27 -2.96
C ASP A 309 8.36 -19.36 -3.51
N TYR A 310 8.88 -20.59 -3.62
CA TYR A 310 8.10 -21.72 -4.11
C TYR A 310 6.89 -22.06 -3.22
N VAL A 311 6.90 -21.73 -1.92
CA VAL A 311 5.78 -22.00 -0.99
C VAL A 311 4.56 -21.14 -1.35
N GLY A 312 4.77 -19.87 -1.64
CA GLY A 312 3.71 -18.99 -2.12
C GLY A 312 3.16 -19.44 -3.48
N LEU A 313 4.06 -19.82 -4.38
CA LEU A 313 3.66 -20.31 -5.71
C LEU A 313 2.89 -21.64 -5.64
N GLU A 314 3.28 -22.54 -4.73
CA GLU A 314 2.55 -23.77 -4.46
C GLU A 314 1.13 -23.49 -3.97
N ALA A 315 0.97 -22.55 -3.03
CA ALA A 315 -0.35 -22.13 -2.56
C ALA A 315 -1.20 -21.52 -3.69
N LEU A 316 -0.62 -20.69 -4.55
CA LEU A 316 -1.29 -20.14 -5.73
C LEU A 316 -1.70 -21.23 -6.73
N SER A 317 -0.88 -22.26 -6.90
CA SER A 317 -1.13 -23.37 -7.82
C SER A 317 -2.35 -24.24 -7.45
N GLN A 318 -2.83 -24.12 -6.20
CA GLN A 318 -4.05 -24.79 -5.72
C GLN A 318 -5.32 -23.96 -6.01
N SER A 319 -5.20 -22.80 -6.65
CA SER A 319 -6.34 -21.95 -6.98
C SER A 319 -7.31 -22.64 -7.93
N LYS A 320 -8.60 -22.60 -7.59
CA LYS A 320 -9.69 -23.10 -8.46
C LYS A 320 -10.16 -22.05 -9.47
N ASN A 321 -9.66 -20.80 -9.34
CA ASN A 321 -10.18 -19.65 -10.06
C ASN A 321 -9.22 -19.10 -11.16
N LEU A 322 -8.10 -19.78 -11.43
CA LEU A 322 -7.10 -19.37 -12.44
C LEU A 322 -7.18 -20.19 -13.76
N SER A 323 -8.29 -20.87 -14.01
CA SER A 323 -8.44 -21.73 -15.22
C SER A 323 -8.34 -20.97 -16.55
N SER A 324 -8.58 -19.67 -16.56
CA SER A 324 -8.49 -18.81 -17.74
C SER A 324 -7.09 -18.25 -18.00
N LEU A 325 -6.11 -18.52 -17.12
CA LEU A 325 -4.79 -17.90 -17.15
C LEU A 325 -3.99 -18.30 -18.40
N LYS A 326 -3.54 -17.30 -19.16
CA LYS A 326 -2.70 -17.46 -20.36
C LYS A 326 -1.32 -16.84 -20.22
N SER A 327 -1.17 -15.83 -19.38
CA SER A 327 0.08 -15.11 -19.16
C SER A 327 0.38 -14.98 -17.68
N LEU A 328 1.57 -15.44 -17.25
CA LEU A 328 2.05 -15.37 -15.87
C LEU A 328 3.44 -14.76 -15.83
N ASN A 329 3.56 -13.66 -15.09
CA ASN A 329 4.83 -12.99 -14.85
C ASN A 329 5.25 -13.13 -13.38
N LEU A 330 6.35 -13.85 -13.13
CA LEU A 330 6.92 -14.11 -11.81
C LEU A 330 8.30 -13.45 -11.64
N MET A 331 8.71 -12.58 -12.55
CA MET A 331 10.02 -11.94 -12.59
C MET A 331 10.40 -11.36 -11.20
N ASP A 332 11.69 -11.40 -10.88
CA ASP A 332 12.26 -10.83 -9.64
C ASP A 332 11.66 -11.44 -8.34
N ASN A 333 11.35 -12.75 -8.34
CA ASN A 333 10.99 -13.53 -7.15
C ASN A 333 11.92 -14.74 -6.99
N GLN A 334 12.19 -15.19 -5.76
CA GLN A 334 13.14 -16.28 -5.53
C GLN A 334 12.46 -17.66 -5.48
N ILE A 335 11.76 -18.04 -6.56
CA ILE A 335 11.06 -19.32 -6.60
C ILE A 335 11.98 -20.53 -6.74
N LEU A 336 13.17 -20.34 -7.27
CA LEU A 336 14.22 -21.35 -7.44
C LEU A 336 13.78 -22.57 -8.27
N ASN A 337 14.56 -23.65 -8.22
CA ASN A 337 14.19 -24.91 -8.90
C ASN A 337 12.90 -25.53 -8.34
N LYS A 338 12.61 -25.35 -7.05
CA LYS A 338 11.39 -25.87 -6.45
C LYS A 338 10.15 -25.22 -7.04
N GLY A 339 10.18 -23.89 -7.28
CA GLY A 339 9.09 -23.19 -7.98
C GLY A 339 8.90 -23.66 -9.41
N ALA A 340 9.99 -23.95 -10.14
CA ALA A 340 9.89 -24.54 -11.48
C ALA A 340 9.24 -25.92 -11.47
N ILE A 341 9.48 -26.74 -10.43
CA ILE A 341 8.81 -28.02 -10.24
C ILE A 341 7.30 -27.82 -9.97
N VAL A 342 6.93 -26.85 -9.13
CA VAL A 342 5.52 -26.51 -8.89
C VAL A 342 4.83 -26.10 -10.19
N LEU A 343 5.42 -25.21 -10.99
CA LEU A 343 4.89 -24.81 -12.29
C LEU A 343 4.68 -26.00 -13.24
N ALA A 344 5.66 -26.90 -13.27
CA ALA A 344 5.63 -28.08 -14.13
C ALA A 344 4.53 -29.09 -13.78
N GLY A 345 4.17 -29.19 -12.47
CA GLY A 345 3.21 -30.16 -11.99
C GLY A 345 1.78 -29.65 -11.85
N ALA A 346 1.56 -28.33 -11.87
CA ALA A 346 0.27 -27.75 -11.54
C ALA A 346 -0.67 -27.66 -12.76
N LYS A 347 -1.79 -28.37 -12.70
CA LYS A 347 -2.81 -28.39 -13.77
C LYS A 347 -3.41 -27.01 -14.04
N VAL A 348 -3.48 -26.13 -13.05
CA VAL A 348 -4.03 -24.77 -13.19
C VAL A 348 -3.25 -23.92 -14.19
N PHE A 349 -1.99 -24.26 -14.45
CA PHE A 349 -1.11 -23.57 -15.40
C PHE A 349 -1.08 -24.20 -16.80
N SER A 350 -1.90 -25.23 -17.07
CA SER A 350 -1.90 -25.94 -18.37
C SER A 350 -2.31 -25.07 -19.57
N GLY A 351 -3.02 -23.98 -19.32
CA GLY A 351 -3.42 -23.02 -20.35
C GLY A 351 -2.39 -21.95 -20.66
N LEU A 352 -1.22 -21.93 -19.98
CA LEU A 352 -0.24 -20.86 -20.13
C LEU A 352 0.37 -20.83 -21.52
N GLN A 353 0.36 -19.64 -22.12
CA GLN A 353 0.99 -19.31 -23.39
C GLN A 353 2.23 -18.43 -23.19
N LYS A 354 2.27 -17.62 -22.12
CA LYS A 354 3.38 -16.74 -21.79
C LYS A 354 3.83 -16.97 -20.35
N LEU A 355 5.12 -17.19 -20.15
CA LEU A 355 5.72 -17.41 -18.84
C LEU A 355 7.00 -16.60 -18.71
N ASN A 356 7.01 -15.64 -17.78
CA ASN A 356 8.20 -14.87 -17.46
C ASN A 356 8.77 -15.30 -16.10
N LEU A 357 9.98 -15.84 -16.15
CA LEU A 357 10.78 -16.32 -15.01
C LEU A 357 12.11 -15.58 -14.91
N GLU A 358 12.22 -14.35 -15.42
CA GLU A 358 13.46 -13.56 -15.33
C GLU A 358 13.86 -13.35 -13.88
N ASN A 359 15.14 -13.54 -13.56
CA ASN A 359 15.71 -13.34 -12.23
C ASN A 359 14.95 -14.08 -11.10
N CYS A 360 14.68 -15.36 -11.33
CA CYS A 360 13.93 -16.22 -10.39
C CYS A 360 14.80 -17.27 -9.69
N GLY A 361 16.11 -17.26 -9.90
CA GLY A 361 17.05 -18.23 -9.32
C GLY A 361 16.94 -19.63 -9.90
N ILE A 362 16.46 -19.76 -11.15
CA ILE A 362 16.31 -21.03 -11.84
C ILE A 362 17.69 -21.54 -12.29
N MET A 363 17.94 -22.82 -12.07
CA MET A 363 19.14 -23.55 -12.45
C MET A 363 18.79 -24.70 -13.41
N PRO A 364 19.76 -25.48 -13.96
CA PRO A 364 19.50 -26.54 -14.93
C PRO A 364 18.42 -27.54 -14.49
N ALA A 365 18.36 -27.88 -13.19
CA ALA A 365 17.37 -28.81 -12.65
C ALA A 365 15.93 -28.26 -12.74
N GLY A 366 15.76 -26.95 -12.58
CA GLY A 366 14.45 -26.28 -12.77
C GLY A 366 13.98 -26.35 -14.22
N ILE A 367 14.90 -26.10 -15.17
CA ILE A 367 14.60 -26.24 -16.61
C ILE A 367 14.27 -27.69 -16.98
N LEU A 368 14.97 -28.68 -16.41
CA LEU A 368 14.63 -30.09 -16.61
C LEU A 368 13.18 -30.39 -16.15
N ALA A 369 12.75 -29.83 -15.03
CA ALA A 369 11.37 -30.01 -14.54
C ALA A 369 10.36 -29.38 -15.53
N LEU A 370 10.57 -28.15 -16.00
CA LEU A 370 9.71 -27.51 -17.00
C LEU A 370 9.69 -28.29 -18.32
N ALA A 371 10.85 -28.80 -18.75
CA ALA A 371 11.01 -29.60 -19.97
C ALA A 371 10.25 -30.93 -19.93
N LYS A 372 10.06 -31.51 -18.76
CA LYS A 372 9.31 -32.77 -18.52
C LYS A 372 7.86 -32.55 -18.12
N SER A 373 7.38 -31.31 -18.08
CA SER A 373 6.02 -30.98 -17.65
C SER A 373 4.99 -31.54 -18.60
N ALA A 374 3.96 -32.20 -18.07
CA ALA A 374 2.77 -32.58 -18.84
C ALA A 374 1.74 -31.44 -19.00
N SER A 375 2.01 -30.27 -18.39
CA SER A 375 1.04 -29.17 -18.29
C SER A 375 1.43 -27.92 -19.10
N LEU A 376 2.67 -27.79 -19.60
CA LEU A 376 3.17 -26.55 -20.20
C LEU A 376 3.32 -26.60 -21.75
N GLU A 377 2.59 -27.48 -22.41
CA GLU A 377 2.68 -27.70 -23.89
C GLU A 377 2.13 -26.49 -24.68
N GLN A 378 1.35 -25.60 -24.09
CA GLN A 378 0.77 -24.46 -24.78
C GLN A 378 1.68 -23.21 -24.80
N LEU A 379 2.89 -23.30 -24.24
CA LEU A 379 3.81 -22.16 -24.15
C LEU A 379 4.26 -21.70 -25.55
N ARG A 380 4.09 -20.40 -25.78
CA ARG A 380 4.52 -19.67 -26.99
C ARG A 380 5.63 -18.65 -26.69
N GLU A 381 5.69 -18.16 -25.45
CA GLU A 381 6.69 -17.19 -25.02
C GLU A 381 7.24 -17.58 -23.65
N VAL A 382 8.58 -17.70 -23.56
CA VAL A 382 9.30 -18.00 -22.32
C VAL A 382 10.46 -17.03 -22.16
N THR A 383 10.48 -16.32 -21.02
CA THR A 383 11.58 -15.45 -20.62
C THR A 383 12.28 -16.05 -19.40
N LEU A 384 13.58 -16.29 -19.53
CA LEU A 384 14.44 -16.93 -18.52
C LEU A 384 15.70 -16.10 -18.21
N ASN A 385 15.75 -14.84 -18.65
CA ASN A 385 16.92 -13.98 -18.48
C ASN A 385 17.39 -13.93 -17.01
N LYS A 386 18.68 -13.67 -16.80
CA LYS A 386 19.29 -13.47 -15.48
C LYS A 386 19.09 -14.64 -14.50
N ASN A 387 19.05 -15.85 -15.01
CA ASN A 387 19.07 -17.09 -14.22
C ASN A 387 20.43 -17.82 -14.43
N ASN A 388 20.74 -18.80 -13.59
CA ASN A 388 21.99 -19.57 -13.75
C ASN A 388 21.73 -20.93 -14.41
N ILE A 389 21.18 -20.89 -15.63
CA ILE A 389 20.68 -22.07 -16.34
C ILE A 389 21.81 -22.90 -16.96
N LYS A 390 22.87 -22.24 -17.42
CA LYS A 390 24.03 -22.86 -18.10
C LYS A 390 23.65 -23.69 -19.34
N ASP A 391 24.66 -24.20 -20.03
CA ASP A 391 24.48 -25.03 -21.26
C ASP A 391 23.60 -26.24 -21.02
N LYS A 392 23.74 -26.90 -19.86
CA LYS A 392 22.95 -28.08 -19.50
C LYS A 392 21.44 -27.78 -19.45
N GLY A 393 21.04 -26.61 -18.94
CA GLY A 393 19.64 -26.23 -18.93
C GLY A 393 19.09 -25.98 -20.33
N ILE A 394 19.85 -25.33 -21.20
CA ILE A 394 19.47 -25.15 -22.61
C ILE A 394 19.39 -26.49 -23.35
N GLN A 395 20.29 -27.42 -23.08
CA GLN A 395 20.20 -28.79 -23.65
C GLN A 395 18.88 -29.48 -23.27
N HIS A 396 18.45 -29.34 -21.98
CA HIS A 396 17.16 -29.89 -21.54
C HIS A 396 15.97 -29.19 -22.26
N LEU A 397 16.03 -27.86 -22.42
CA LEU A 397 15.01 -27.10 -23.11
C LEU A 397 14.91 -27.52 -24.58
N ALA A 398 16.05 -27.58 -25.27
CA ALA A 398 16.15 -27.91 -26.69
C ALA A 398 15.67 -29.33 -27.03
N ALA A 399 15.84 -30.27 -26.10
CA ALA A 399 15.40 -31.67 -26.24
C ALA A 399 13.92 -31.91 -25.91
N SER A 400 13.17 -30.86 -25.46
CA SER A 400 11.81 -31.03 -24.96
C SER A 400 10.73 -30.77 -25.99
N ARG A 401 9.80 -31.72 -26.13
CA ARG A 401 8.59 -31.59 -26.95
C ARG A 401 7.64 -30.49 -26.41
N ASN A 402 7.68 -30.18 -25.13
CA ASN A 402 6.81 -29.16 -24.49
C ASN A 402 7.05 -27.76 -25.04
N PHE A 403 8.20 -27.52 -25.61
CA PHE A 403 8.56 -26.22 -26.18
C PHE A 403 8.39 -26.15 -27.71
N SER A 404 7.74 -27.15 -28.34
CA SER A 404 7.53 -27.17 -29.79
C SER A 404 6.65 -26.03 -30.33
N ASN A 405 5.83 -25.44 -29.47
CA ASN A 405 4.98 -24.29 -29.81
C ASN A 405 5.65 -22.93 -29.56
N LEU A 406 6.91 -22.90 -29.03
CA LEU A 406 7.60 -21.66 -28.71
C LEU A 406 7.83 -20.82 -29.96
N LYS A 407 7.44 -19.53 -29.86
CA LYS A 407 7.71 -18.47 -30.84
C LYS A 407 8.74 -17.47 -30.31
N ILE A 408 8.80 -17.27 -29.01
CA ILE A 408 9.69 -16.30 -28.36
C ILE A 408 10.43 -16.99 -27.21
N LEU A 409 11.77 -16.98 -27.30
CA LEU A 409 12.65 -17.47 -26.24
C LEU A 409 13.68 -16.41 -25.87
N LYS A 410 13.68 -15.98 -24.59
CA LYS A 410 14.64 -15.00 -24.07
C LYS A 410 15.47 -15.66 -22.97
N VAL A 411 16.76 -15.81 -23.26
CA VAL A 411 17.75 -16.51 -22.42
C VAL A 411 19.03 -15.66 -22.28
N GLY A 412 18.83 -14.36 -22.04
CA GLY A 412 19.92 -13.40 -21.83
C GLY A 412 20.50 -13.49 -20.43
N GLY A 413 21.85 -13.43 -20.32
CA GLY A 413 22.55 -13.40 -19.02
C GLY A 413 22.33 -14.67 -18.18
N ILE A 414 22.39 -15.86 -18.82
CA ILE A 414 22.16 -17.16 -18.17
C ILE A 414 23.40 -18.05 -18.12
N SER A 415 24.57 -17.50 -18.42
CA SER A 415 25.87 -18.16 -18.37
C SER A 415 26.01 -19.34 -19.33
N ILE A 416 25.62 -19.16 -20.59
CA ILE A 416 25.77 -20.16 -21.65
C ILE A 416 26.94 -19.86 -22.57
N SER A 417 27.46 -20.92 -23.22
CA SER A 417 28.53 -20.92 -24.20
C SER A 417 28.01 -21.35 -25.58
N ASP A 418 28.94 -21.57 -26.51
CA ASP A 418 28.66 -22.07 -27.86
C ASP A 418 27.98 -23.44 -27.88
N GLN A 419 28.18 -24.28 -26.86
CA GLN A 419 27.53 -25.58 -26.72
C GLN A 419 26.01 -25.45 -26.51
N ALA A 420 25.54 -24.42 -25.86
CA ALA A 420 24.10 -24.13 -25.75
C ALA A 420 23.55 -23.71 -27.10
N VAL A 421 24.26 -22.86 -27.85
CA VAL A 421 23.86 -22.47 -29.24
C VAL A 421 23.75 -23.68 -30.12
N LYS A 422 24.77 -24.58 -30.09
CA LYS A 422 24.73 -25.84 -30.81
C LYS A 422 23.50 -26.68 -30.50
N ALA A 423 23.14 -26.78 -29.20
CA ALA A 423 21.92 -27.52 -28.81
C ALA A 423 20.63 -26.87 -29.33
N LEU A 424 20.53 -25.53 -29.33
CA LEU A 424 19.37 -24.81 -29.86
C LEU A 424 19.20 -25.04 -31.39
N VAL A 425 20.28 -24.90 -32.14
CA VAL A 425 20.24 -25.03 -33.63
C VAL A 425 20.00 -26.46 -34.11
N LEU A 426 20.36 -27.46 -33.33
CA LEU A 426 20.12 -28.88 -33.61
C LEU A 426 18.75 -29.37 -33.09
N SER A 427 17.99 -28.51 -32.40
CA SER A 427 16.71 -28.91 -31.79
C SER A 427 15.65 -29.23 -32.83
N GLU A 428 15.11 -30.43 -32.76
CA GLU A 428 13.95 -30.86 -33.54
C GLU A 428 12.63 -30.17 -33.09
N HIS A 429 12.62 -29.58 -31.92
CA HIS A 429 11.43 -29.04 -31.26
C HIS A 429 11.31 -27.51 -31.33
N LEU A 430 12.39 -26.77 -31.59
CA LEU A 430 12.37 -25.30 -31.60
C LEU A 430 12.21 -24.66 -32.98
N LYS A 431 11.69 -25.40 -33.95
CA LYS A 431 11.55 -24.97 -35.35
C LYS A 431 10.62 -23.78 -35.57
N ASN A 432 9.75 -23.47 -34.60
CA ASN A 432 8.75 -22.40 -34.67
C ASN A 432 9.21 -21.06 -34.05
N LEU A 433 10.50 -20.94 -33.64
CA LEU A 433 11.01 -19.71 -33.06
C LEU A 433 11.02 -18.55 -34.05
N VAL A 434 10.42 -17.43 -33.64
CA VAL A 434 10.36 -16.16 -34.36
C VAL A 434 11.28 -15.12 -33.73
N GLU A 435 11.44 -15.16 -32.39
CA GLU A 435 12.33 -14.26 -31.63
C GLU A 435 13.20 -15.07 -30.69
N LEU A 436 14.54 -14.87 -30.79
CA LEU A 436 15.53 -15.49 -29.92
C LEU A 436 16.46 -14.42 -29.32
N SER A 437 16.50 -14.30 -27.99
CA SER A 437 17.49 -13.45 -27.31
C SER A 437 18.51 -14.29 -26.58
N LEU A 438 19.77 -14.12 -26.95
CA LEU A 438 20.97 -14.77 -26.39
C LEU A 438 21.91 -13.73 -25.74
N SER A 439 21.43 -12.52 -25.49
CA SER A 439 22.27 -11.40 -25.05
C SER A 439 22.94 -11.65 -23.71
N GLY A 440 24.15 -11.06 -23.48
CA GLY A 440 24.84 -11.10 -22.20
C GLY A 440 25.32 -12.48 -21.78
N ASN A 441 25.81 -13.28 -22.72
CA ASN A 441 26.31 -14.63 -22.47
C ASN A 441 27.81 -14.79 -22.83
N GLY A 442 28.29 -16.02 -22.92
CA GLY A 442 29.67 -16.33 -23.24
C GLY A 442 29.89 -16.86 -24.67
N ILE A 443 29.00 -16.47 -25.60
CA ILE A 443 29.00 -16.95 -26.99
C ILE A 443 30.17 -16.32 -27.74
N THR A 444 30.94 -17.15 -28.48
CA THR A 444 32.05 -16.74 -29.31
C THR A 444 31.70 -16.85 -30.82
N ARG A 445 32.70 -16.62 -31.68
CA ARG A 445 32.53 -16.85 -33.14
C ARG A 445 32.10 -18.28 -33.48
N GLU A 446 32.49 -19.28 -32.67
CA GLU A 446 32.05 -20.68 -32.88
C GLU A 446 30.53 -20.79 -32.75
N GLY A 447 29.91 -20.12 -31.76
CA GLY A 447 28.46 -20.09 -31.61
C GLY A 447 27.75 -19.41 -32.80
N LEU A 448 28.36 -18.35 -33.37
CA LEU A 448 27.83 -17.71 -34.58
C LEU A 448 27.91 -18.65 -35.79
N ASN A 449 28.96 -19.46 -35.92
CA ASN A 449 29.05 -20.47 -36.99
C ASN A 449 27.93 -21.51 -36.86
N TYR A 450 27.60 -21.99 -35.66
CA TYR A 450 26.46 -22.89 -35.46
C TYR A 450 25.14 -22.24 -35.87
N LEU A 451 24.92 -20.94 -35.58
CA LEU A 451 23.74 -20.21 -36.04
C LEU A 451 23.70 -20.11 -37.56
N HIS A 452 24.83 -19.74 -38.18
CA HIS A 452 24.92 -19.62 -39.65
C HIS A 452 24.55 -20.92 -40.38
N ASP A 453 25.00 -22.07 -39.89
CA ASP A 453 24.84 -23.37 -40.51
C ASP A 453 23.52 -24.07 -40.16
N THR A 454 22.65 -23.44 -39.36
CA THR A 454 21.41 -24.07 -38.90
C THR A 454 20.41 -24.33 -40.02
N HIS A 455 19.71 -25.46 -39.91
CA HIS A 455 18.58 -25.82 -40.80
C HIS A 455 17.23 -25.75 -40.06
N ASN A 456 17.24 -25.53 -38.74
CA ASN A 456 16.05 -25.64 -37.88
C ASN A 456 15.41 -24.31 -37.49
N LEU A 457 16.17 -23.19 -37.45
CA LEU A 457 15.66 -21.90 -37.04
C LEU A 457 15.25 -20.97 -38.20
N THR A 458 14.73 -21.54 -39.26
CA THR A 458 14.39 -20.82 -40.51
C THR A 458 13.21 -19.85 -40.40
N THR A 459 12.42 -19.94 -39.33
CA THR A 459 11.29 -19.03 -39.04
C THR A 459 11.71 -17.80 -38.25
N LEU A 460 13.01 -17.69 -37.87
CA LEU A 460 13.51 -16.64 -37.04
C LEU A 460 13.47 -15.29 -37.76
N LYS A 461 12.84 -14.29 -37.12
CA LYS A 461 12.74 -12.90 -37.58
C LYS A 461 13.57 -11.94 -36.74
N LYS A 462 13.79 -12.25 -35.46
CA LYS A 462 14.52 -11.38 -34.54
C LYS A 462 15.52 -12.19 -33.71
N ILE A 463 16.77 -11.74 -33.72
CA ILE A 463 17.82 -12.27 -32.86
C ILE A 463 18.55 -11.15 -32.10
N ASP A 464 18.76 -11.36 -30.81
CA ASP A 464 19.53 -10.45 -29.94
C ASP A 464 20.78 -11.17 -29.44
N LEU A 465 21.95 -10.74 -29.88
CA LEU A 465 23.25 -11.32 -29.60
C LEU A 465 24.15 -10.36 -28.82
N ARG A 466 23.67 -9.19 -28.43
CA ARG A 466 24.46 -8.15 -27.73
C ARG A 466 25.18 -8.69 -26.48
N ARG A 467 26.34 -8.09 -26.16
CA ARG A 467 27.09 -8.39 -24.94
C ARG A 467 27.52 -9.87 -24.85
N ASN A 468 28.01 -10.43 -25.97
CA ASN A 468 28.67 -11.73 -26.04
C ASN A 468 30.17 -11.55 -26.31
N LYS A 469 30.92 -12.65 -26.56
CA LYS A 469 32.38 -12.68 -26.68
C LYS A 469 32.85 -12.80 -28.13
N PHE A 470 32.28 -12.07 -29.05
CA PHE A 470 32.67 -11.98 -30.43
C PHE A 470 32.79 -10.52 -30.87
N ALA A 471 33.56 -10.26 -31.95
CA ALA A 471 33.65 -8.94 -32.53
C ALA A 471 32.49 -8.62 -33.45
N TYR A 472 32.26 -7.34 -33.74
CA TYR A 472 31.20 -6.91 -34.64
C TYR A 472 31.37 -7.50 -36.04
N GLU A 473 32.62 -7.58 -36.51
CA GLU A 473 33.00 -8.15 -37.83
C GLU A 473 32.63 -9.62 -37.93
N ASP A 474 32.61 -10.35 -36.82
CA ASP A 474 32.17 -11.76 -36.78
C ASP A 474 30.67 -11.94 -37.03
N CYS A 475 29.90 -10.85 -36.99
CA CYS A 475 28.44 -10.91 -37.11
C CYS A 475 27.93 -10.66 -38.52
N ILE A 476 28.75 -10.01 -39.37
CA ILE A 476 28.33 -9.54 -40.72
C ILE A 476 27.77 -10.68 -41.55
N PHE A 477 28.42 -11.85 -41.47
CA PHE A 477 28.00 -13.01 -42.27
C PHE A 477 26.66 -13.63 -41.88
N LEU A 478 26.15 -13.38 -40.66
CA LEU A 478 24.82 -13.86 -40.28
C LEU A 478 23.72 -13.14 -41.06
N SER A 479 23.90 -11.85 -41.36
CA SER A 479 22.95 -11.07 -42.18
C SER A 479 22.83 -11.61 -43.58
N ASP A 480 23.92 -12.18 -44.12
CA ASP A 480 24.01 -12.70 -45.48
C ASP A 480 23.70 -14.21 -45.57
N SER A 481 23.39 -14.83 -44.43
CA SER A 481 23.09 -16.25 -44.38
C SER A 481 21.85 -16.61 -45.20
N PRO A 482 21.94 -17.52 -46.18
CA PRO A 482 20.77 -17.96 -46.95
C PRO A 482 19.74 -18.69 -46.07
N ARG A 483 20.08 -19.06 -44.85
CA ARG A 483 19.22 -19.77 -43.89
C ARG A 483 18.27 -18.81 -43.17
N PHE A 484 18.67 -17.55 -43.00
CA PHE A 484 17.89 -16.52 -42.28
C PHE A 484 17.18 -15.55 -43.24
N LYS A 485 16.57 -16.05 -44.29
CA LYS A 485 15.83 -15.24 -45.30
C LYS A 485 14.73 -14.36 -44.68
N ASN A 486 14.23 -14.72 -43.49
CA ASN A 486 13.15 -14.01 -42.78
C ASN A 486 13.67 -13.12 -41.69
N LEU A 487 14.98 -12.96 -41.51
CA LEU A 487 15.55 -12.20 -40.41
C LEU A 487 15.40 -10.68 -40.65
N GLU A 488 14.58 -10.03 -39.83
CA GLU A 488 14.23 -8.63 -39.96
C GLU A 488 15.05 -7.76 -38.97
N VAL A 489 15.39 -8.30 -37.80
CA VAL A 489 16.08 -7.58 -36.76
C VAL A 489 17.23 -8.42 -36.17
N VAL A 490 18.44 -7.91 -36.34
CA VAL A 490 19.63 -8.45 -35.68
C VAL A 490 20.18 -7.37 -34.74
N ARG A 491 20.47 -7.73 -33.49
CA ARG A 491 21.09 -6.84 -32.51
C ARG A 491 22.40 -7.46 -32.04
N PHE A 492 23.52 -6.75 -32.27
CA PHE A 492 24.85 -7.16 -31.91
C PHE A 492 25.40 -6.33 -30.76
#